data_e33a62ed5b55e744570fe8b7c04de53a
#
_entry.id   e33a62ed5b55e744570fe8b7c04de53a
#
_cell.length_a   1.000
_cell.length_b   1.000
_cell.length_c   1.000
_cell.angle_alpha   90.00
_cell.angle_beta   90.00
_cell.angle_gamma   90.00
#
_symmetry.space_group_name_H-M   'P 1'
#
loop_
_entity.id
_entity.type
_entity.pdbx_description
1 polymer ?
#
loop_
_entity_poly.entity_id
_entity_poly.type
_entity_poly.pdbx_seq_one_letter_code
_entity_poly.pdbx_strand_id
1 'polypeptide(L)'
;MDMKRTVFFFTLSLAAMLAHAQLTLEECQRRAQDNYPLVRQYGLIEKARGYDLSNAGKGYLPQFSLSGKATYQSDITRLPVEIPNLDIKTASKDQYQVMLEVQQTLWDGGDIRSRKRLTCAASEVELEKQHVDMYALTDRVNQLFFGILLLDEQLKQNSLLQEDLGRTHKQVADYIANGIATLSDLDAVSVEQLNTRQHRVELETTRRAYLSMLAAFTGKDLSSETVLLKPAAEENIDRQMNNRPELRWYDAQGEQLHQQEAALNTRLMPRFGLFVQGAYGNPGLNMLKDEFNAYYMAGVRMSWNFGSLYTLKNDRRRIDNTRQQIETGRDVFLFNIRLQATQQDAGIVSMRRQMADDDEIIRLRGNIRRAAEAKVQNGTMTAVSYTHLTLPTI
;
A
#
# COMPACT_ATOMS: atom_id res chain seq x y z
N MET A 1 36.33 -46.33 15.89
CA MET A 1 36.15 -45.08 16.69
C MET A 1 35.13 -44.12 16.04
N ASP A 2 34.26 -44.65 15.14
CA ASP A 2 33.36 -43.77 14.30
C ASP A 2 31.86 -43.95 14.57
N MET A 3 31.45 -44.97 15.31
CA MET A 3 30.03 -45.22 15.57
C MET A 3 29.40 -44.24 16.59
N LYS A 4 30.21 -43.72 17.53
CA LYS A 4 29.73 -42.69 18.51
C LYS A 4 29.58 -41.29 17.90
N ARG A 5 30.34 -40.96 16.86
CA ARG A 5 30.25 -39.70 16.15
C ARG A 5 29.03 -39.64 15.23
N THR A 6 28.70 -40.74 14.57
CA THR A 6 27.51 -40.86 13.70
C THR A 6 26.20 -40.79 14.50
N VAL A 7 26.14 -41.39 15.68
CA VAL A 7 24.96 -41.32 16.56
C VAL A 7 24.77 -39.93 17.12
N PHE A 8 25.86 -39.22 17.46
CA PHE A 8 25.75 -37.82 17.95
C PHE A 8 25.29 -36.84 16.88
N PHE A 9 25.70 -37.01 15.61
CA PHE A 9 25.20 -36.21 14.50
C PHE A 9 23.75 -36.53 14.16
N PHE A 10 23.29 -37.76 14.29
CA PHE A 10 21.91 -38.16 14.05
C PHE A 10 20.96 -37.65 15.13
N THR A 11 21.39 -37.63 16.40
CA THR A 11 20.60 -37.07 17.51
C THR A 11 20.55 -35.55 17.47
N LEU A 12 21.61 -34.87 16.99
CA LEU A 12 21.62 -33.43 16.81
C LEU A 12 20.74 -32.97 15.63
N SER A 13 20.66 -33.77 14.55
CA SER A 13 19.79 -33.49 13.40
C SER A 13 18.30 -33.75 13.70
N LEU A 14 18.01 -34.72 14.58
CA LEU A 14 16.65 -35.04 15.01
C LEU A 14 16.10 -34.01 16.03
N ALA A 15 16.98 -33.41 16.85
CA ALA A 15 16.61 -32.30 17.73
C ALA A 15 16.32 -31.01 16.98
N ALA A 16 16.92 -30.80 15.80
CA ALA A 16 16.63 -29.66 14.93
C ALA A 16 15.27 -29.77 14.19
N MET A 17 14.70 -30.97 14.05
CA MET A 17 13.38 -31.18 13.44
C MET A 17 12.19 -30.93 14.38
N LEU A 18 12.41 -30.83 15.69
CA LEU A 18 11.36 -30.52 16.69
C LEU A 18 11.32 -29.04 17.12
N ALA A 19 12.11 -28.19 16.49
CA ALA A 19 11.86 -26.77 16.59
C ALA A 19 10.54 -26.46 15.86
N HIS A 20 9.41 -26.59 16.54
CA HIS A 20 8.18 -25.97 16.16
C HIS A 20 8.54 -24.49 15.92
N ALA A 21 8.56 -24.07 14.67
CA ALA A 21 8.97 -22.73 14.32
C ALA A 21 7.94 -21.78 14.94
N GLN A 22 8.25 -21.35 16.18
CA GLN A 22 7.48 -20.35 16.87
C GLN A 22 7.53 -19.10 15.99
N LEU A 23 6.37 -18.61 15.59
CA LEU A 23 6.26 -17.51 14.66
C LEU A 23 6.12 -16.21 15.47
N THR A 24 7.07 -15.30 15.29
CA THR A 24 7.02 -13.98 15.94
C THR A 24 6.23 -12.98 15.09
N LEU A 25 5.81 -11.89 15.72
CA LEU A 25 5.11 -10.80 15.04
C LEU A 25 5.98 -10.19 13.92
N GLU A 26 7.25 -9.92 14.21
CA GLU A 26 8.19 -9.31 13.28
C GLU A 26 8.42 -10.21 12.06
N GLU A 27 8.52 -11.53 12.29
CA GLU A 27 8.65 -12.50 11.20
C GLU A 27 7.40 -12.52 10.31
N CYS A 28 6.20 -12.43 10.91
CA CYS A 28 4.95 -12.33 10.15
C CYS A 28 4.89 -11.05 9.32
N GLN A 29 5.24 -9.91 9.91
CA GLN A 29 5.26 -8.61 9.22
C GLN A 29 6.26 -8.63 8.06
N ARG A 30 7.48 -9.06 8.29
CA ARG A 30 8.54 -9.16 7.28
C ARG A 30 8.11 -10.06 6.12
N ARG A 31 7.63 -11.28 6.42
CA ARG A 31 7.17 -12.22 5.39
C ARG A 31 5.97 -11.67 4.61
N ALA A 32 5.04 -11.01 5.28
CA ALA A 32 3.90 -10.40 4.61
C ALA A 32 4.34 -9.29 3.66
N GLN A 33 5.31 -8.47 4.05
CA GLN A 33 5.89 -7.46 3.16
C GLN A 33 6.58 -8.07 1.94
N ASP A 34 7.30 -9.20 2.12
CA ASP A 34 7.99 -9.87 1.01
C ASP A 34 7.02 -10.61 0.07
N ASN A 35 5.95 -11.20 0.59
CA ASN A 35 5.04 -12.05 -0.16
C ASN A 35 3.85 -11.30 -0.78
N TYR A 36 3.47 -10.14 -0.22
CA TYR A 36 2.29 -9.43 -0.68
C TYR A 36 2.46 -8.95 -2.13
N PRO A 37 1.49 -9.22 -3.02
CA PRO A 37 1.65 -8.95 -4.46
C PRO A 37 2.04 -7.51 -4.79
N LEU A 38 1.67 -6.56 -3.93
CA LEU A 38 1.96 -5.14 -4.10
C LEU A 38 3.47 -4.83 -4.09
N VAL A 39 4.31 -5.69 -3.48
CA VAL A 39 5.77 -5.52 -3.46
C VAL A 39 6.37 -5.45 -4.86
N ARG A 40 5.75 -6.15 -5.83
CA ARG A 40 6.22 -6.15 -7.23
C ARG A 40 6.08 -4.78 -7.90
N GLN A 41 5.21 -3.93 -7.36
CA GLN A 41 4.95 -2.60 -7.91
C GLN A 41 6.15 -1.66 -7.77
N TYR A 42 6.99 -1.82 -6.73
CA TYR A 42 8.23 -1.07 -6.59
C TYR A 42 9.12 -1.19 -7.83
N GLY A 43 9.39 -2.41 -8.25
CA GLY A 43 10.20 -2.66 -9.45
C GLY A 43 9.56 -2.17 -10.75
N LEU A 44 8.23 -2.13 -10.82
CA LEU A 44 7.51 -1.61 -11.99
C LEU A 44 7.58 -0.07 -12.05
N ILE A 45 7.43 0.61 -10.93
CA ILE A 45 7.58 2.08 -10.83
C ILE A 45 9.00 2.49 -11.23
N GLU A 46 10.04 1.81 -10.73
CA GLU A 46 11.43 2.09 -11.09
C GLU A 46 11.70 1.86 -12.58
N LYS A 47 11.19 0.79 -13.16
CA LYS A 47 11.31 0.52 -14.60
C LYS A 47 10.60 1.58 -15.43
N ALA A 48 9.36 1.95 -15.06
CA ALA A 48 8.61 3.02 -15.73
C ALA A 48 9.39 4.34 -15.69
N ARG A 49 9.90 4.73 -14.51
CA ARG A 49 10.78 5.91 -14.36
C ARG A 49 11.99 5.84 -15.31
N GLY A 50 12.63 4.68 -15.40
CA GLY A 50 13.78 4.48 -16.30
C GLY A 50 13.42 4.71 -17.76
N TYR A 51 12.27 4.18 -18.21
CA TYR A 51 11.79 4.37 -19.57
C TYR A 51 11.43 5.83 -19.86
N ASP A 52 10.73 6.50 -18.93
CA ASP A 52 10.31 7.88 -19.11
C ASP A 52 11.51 8.85 -19.12
N LEU A 53 12.50 8.62 -18.27
CA LEU A 53 13.76 9.38 -18.26
C LEU A 53 14.56 9.18 -19.56
N SER A 54 14.59 7.94 -20.07
CA SER A 54 15.20 7.62 -21.35
C SER A 54 14.49 8.34 -22.49
N ASN A 55 13.15 8.23 -22.53
CA ASN A 55 12.31 8.87 -23.54
C ASN A 55 12.44 10.40 -23.51
N ALA A 56 12.42 11.00 -22.33
CA ALA A 56 12.68 12.44 -22.18
C ALA A 56 14.06 12.84 -22.75
N GLY A 57 15.10 12.00 -22.52
CA GLY A 57 16.44 12.22 -23.05
C GLY A 57 16.52 12.18 -24.59
N LYS A 58 15.68 11.37 -25.24
CA LYS A 58 15.61 11.25 -26.70
C LYS A 58 15.15 12.55 -27.40
N GLY A 59 14.57 13.49 -26.67
CA GLY A 59 14.26 14.83 -27.19
C GLY A 59 15.50 15.61 -27.66
N TYR A 60 16.70 15.21 -27.25
CA TYR A 60 17.96 15.75 -27.79
C TYR A 60 18.49 15.03 -29.02
N LEU A 61 17.84 13.94 -29.47
CA LEU A 61 18.23 13.26 -30.70
C LEU A 61 17.63 13.99 -31.91
N PRO A 62 18.25 13.88 -33.11
CA PRO A 62 17.67 14.40 -34.33
C PRO A 62 16.27 13.83 -34.56
N GLN A 63 15.32 14.71 -34.84
CA GLN A 63 13.93 14.33 -35.14
C GLN A 63 13.75 14.37 -36.66
N PHE A 64 13.24 13.27 -37.22
CA PHE A 64 12.97 13.13 -38.64
C PHE A 64 11.47 13.24 -38.89
N SER A 65 11.08 14.06 -39.84
CA SER A 65 9.70 14.17 -40.29
C SER A 65 9.62 14.14 -41.81
N LEU A 66 8.68 13.38 -42.34
CA LEU A 66 8.34 13.35 -43.76
C LEU A 66 6.95 13.96 -43.90
N SER A 67 6.82 15.00 -44.70
CA SER A 67 5.56 15.66 -44.97
C SER A 67 5.29 15.73 -46.47
N GLY A 68 3.99 15.58 -46.84
CA GLY A 68 3.53 15.77 -48.20
C GLY A 68 2.48 16.86 -48.22
N LYS A 69 2.55 17.71 -49.24
CA LYS A 69 1.60 18.80 -49.47
C LYS A 69 1.14 18.80 -50.91
N ALA A 70 -0.15 18.80 -51.15
CA ALA A 70 -0.78 19.07 -52.42
C ALA A 70 -1.73 20.24 -52.23
N THR A 71 -1.59 21.30 -53.03
CA THR A 71 -2.42 22.50 -52.90
C THR A 71 -2.86 23.02 -54.25
N TYR A 72 -4.09 23.51 -54.31
CA TYR A 72 -4.59 24.27 -55.45
C TYR A 72 -4.69 25.72 -54.99
N GLN A 73 -4.10 26.67 -55.79
CA GLN A 73 -4.07 28.08 -55.47
C GLN A 73 -4.98 28.85 -56.39
N SER A 74 -5.71 29.87 -55.86
CA SER A 74 -6.57 30.73 -56.67
C SER A 74 -5.78 31.61 -57.64
N ASP A 75 -4.51 31.92 -57.28
CA ASP A 75 -3.59 32.70 -58.08
C ASP A 75 -2.15 32.15 -57.98
N ILE A 76 -1.28 32.55 -58.85
CA ILE A 76 0.11 32.11 -58.99
C ILE A 76 1.07 33.30 -58.89
N THR A 77 2.32 33.04 -58.49
CA THR A 77 3.38 34.07 -58.50
C THR A 77 3.76 34.36 -59.94
N ARG A 78 3.58 35.65 -60.38
CA ARG A 78 3.93 36.16 -61.70
C ARG A 78 4.92 37.31 -61.57
N LEU A 79 5.82 37.45 -62.52
CA LEU A 79 6.64 38.64 -62.65
C LEU A 79 5.75 39.79 -63.20
N PRO A 80 5.77 40.99 -62.55
CA PRO A 80 4.94 42.10 -63.01
C PRO A 80 5.47 42.79 -64.27
N VAL A 81 6.42 42.19 -64.98
CA VAL A 81 7.07 42.74 -66.16
C VAL A 81 6.93 41.77 -67.35
N GLU A 82 6.31 42.19 -68.41
CA GLU A 82 6.34 41.49 -69.71
C GLU A 82 7.58 41.88 -70.46
N ILE A 83 8.51 40.92 -70.66
CA ILE A 83 9.73 41.13 -71.45
C ILE A 83 9.43 40.64 -72.90
N PRO A 84 9.47 41.48 -73.91
CA PRO A 84 9.23 41.06 -75.30
C PRO A 84 10.19 39.91 -75.71
N ASN A 85 9.69 38.82 -76.29
CA ASN A 85 10.40 37.64 -76.68
C ASN A 85 10.90 36.71 -75.57
N LEU A 86 10.44 36.84 -74.31
CA LEU A 86 10.76 35.90 -73.26
C LEU A 86 9.46 35.22 -72.75
N ASP A 87 9.24 34.00 -73.21
CA ASP A 87 8.12 33.18 -72.68
C ASP A 87 8.47 32.63 -71.31
N ILE A 88 8.08 33.33 -70.25
CA ILE A 88 8.25 32.87 -68.90
C ILE A 88 7.09 31.93 -68.56
N LYS A 89 7.34 30.63 -68.53
CA LYS A 89 6.36 29.67 -68.06
C LYS A 89 5.90 30.05 -66.65
N THR A 90 4.65 30.41 -66.51
CA THR A 90 4.06 30.67 -65.20
C THR A 90 3.86 29.35 -64.47
N ALA A 91 4.08 29.37 -63.16
CA ALA A 91 3.87 28.22 -62.27
C ALA A 91 2.41 27.70 -62.38
N SER A 92 2.21 26.39 -62.22
CA SER A 92 0.88 25.78 -62.18
C SER A 92 0.13 26.21 -60.91
N LYS A 93 -1.22 26.29 -60.98
CA LYS A 93 -2.07 26.46 -59.80
C LYS A 93 -2.04 25.25 -58.87
N ASP A 94 -1.76 24.09 -59.45
CA ASP A 94 -1.56 22.84 -58.71
C ASP A 94 -0.11 22.76 -58.24
N GLN A 95 0.08 22.64 -56.93
CA GLN A 95 1.41 22.52 -56.34
C GLN A 95 1.53 21.24 -55.52
N TYR A 96 2.64 20.56 -55.68
CA TYR A 96 2.93 19.31 -55.00
C TYR A 96 4.31 19.37 -54.37
N GLN A 97 4.42 18.89 -53.14
CA GLN A 97 5.70 18.89 -52.45
C GLN A 97 5.77 17.68 -51.49
N VAL A 98 6.88 17.00 -51.50
CA VAL A 98 7.28 16.01 -50.50
C VAL A 98 8.56 16.55 -49.85
N MET A 99 8.59 16.62 -48.53
CA MET A 99 9.69 17.22 -47.77
C MET A 99 10.09 16.29 -46.62
N LEU A 100 11.38 15.95 -46.57
CA LEU A 100 12.04 15.31 -45.45
C LEU A 100 12.74 16.39 -44.63
N GLU A 101 12.37 16.56 -43.38
CA GLU A 101 13.00 17.51 -42.45
C GLU A 101 13.70 16.74 -41.35
N VAL A 102 14.94 17.10 -41.07
CA VAL A 102 15.70 16.69 -39.90
C VAL A 102 15.87 17.90 -38.99
N GLN A 103 15.34 17.81 -37.78
CA GLN A 103 15.43 18.88 -36.78
C GLN A 103 16.27 18.40 -35.60
N GLN A 104 17.29 19.19 -35.24
CA GLN A 104 18.15 18.94 -34.07
C GLN A 104 17.96 20.06 -33.04
N THR A 105 17.50 19.71 -31.87
CA THR A 105 17.42 20.65 -30.73
C THR A 105 18.84 20.93 -30.22
N LEU A 106 19.24 22.19 -30.23
CA LEU A 106 20.50 22.66 -29.61
C LEU A 106 20.27 23.11 -28.17
N TRP A 107 19.20 23.83 -27.95
CA TRP A 107 18.80 24.34 -26.65
C TRP A 107 17.28 24.48 -26.58
N ASP A 108 16.68 23.85 -25.58
CA ASP A 108 15.23 23.73 -25.40
C ASP A 108 14.67 24.63 -24.27
N GLY A 109 15.49 25.57 -23.75
CA GLY A 109 15.10 26.35 -22.58
C GLY A 109 15.10 25.58 -21.27
N GLY A 110 15.68 24.37 -21.24
CA GLY A 110 15.70 23.48 -20.08
C GLY A 110 14.45 22.60 -19.93
N ASP A 111 13.60 22.51 -20.95
CA ASP A 111 12.36 21.71 -20.92
C ASP A 111 12.64 20.22 -20.65
N ILE A 112 13.57 19.60 -21.39
CA ILE A 112 13.93 18.19 -21.20
C ILE A 112 14.48 17.93 -19.81
N ARG A 113 15.33 18.83 -19.29
CA ARG A 113 15.85 18.71 -17.93
C ARG A 113 14.75 18.83 -16.89
N SER A 114 13.82 19.75 -17.08
CA SER A 114 12.67 19.96 -16.22
C SER A 114 11.73 18.76 -16.24
N ARG A 115 11.42 18.22 -17.42
CA ARG A 115 10.65 16.97 -17.55
C ARG A 115 11.28 15.81 -16.80
N LYS A 116 12.59 15.62 -16.93
CA LYS A 116 13.30 14.56 -16.19
C LYS A 116 13.16 14.74 -14.68
N ARG A 117 13.29 15.95 -14.15
CA ARG A 117 13.09 16.24 -12.73
C ARG A 117 11.66 15.96 -12.29
N LEU A 118 10.68 16.38 -13.09
CA LEU A 118 9.26 16.15 -12.82
C LEU A 118 8.94 14.65 -12.83
N THR A 119 9.49 13.88 -13.78
CA THR A 119 9.35 12.41 -13.81
C THR A 119 9.93 11.77 -12.55
N CYS A 120 11.12 12.20 -12.10
CA CYS A 120 11.69 11.70 -10.84
C CYS A 120 10.79 12.01 -9.65
N ALA A 121 10.32 13.26 -9.52
CA ALA A 121 9.47 13.66 -8.41
C ALA A 121 8.09 12.94 -8.45
N ALA A 122 7.52 12.73 -9.63
CA ALA A 122 6.28 11.97 -9.78
C ALA A 122 6.45 10.49 -9.35
N SER A 123 7.53 9.85 -9.79
CA SER A 123 7.85 8.47 -9.37
C SER A 123 8.11 8.36 -7.87
N GLU A 124 8.70 9.39 -7.25
CA GLU A 124 8.90 9.43 -5.79
C GLU A 124 7.57 9.49 -5.04
N VAL A 125 6.60 10.27 -5.51
CA VAL A 125 5.24 10.29 -4.95
C VAL A 125 4.59 8.91 -5.02
N GLU A 126 4.77 8.20 -6.14
CA GLU A 126 4.24 6.83 -6.30
C GLU A 126 4.93 5.85 -5.36
N LEU A 127 6.27 5.93 -5.20
CA LEU A 127 7.03 5.09 -4.29
C LEU A 127 6.63 5.32 -2.83
N GLU A 128 6.50 6.58 -2.40
CA GLU A 128 6.09 6.89 -1.03
C GLU A 128 4.62 6.52 -0.78
N LYS A 129 3.74 6.62 -1.79
CA LYS A 129 2.38 6.08 -1.70
C LYS A 129 2.40 4.56 -1.51
N GLN A 130 3.29 3.86 -2.22
CA GLN A 130 3.50 2.43 -2.05
C GLN A 130 3.95 2.09 -0.62
N HIS A 131 4.85 2.90 -0.02
CA HIS A 131 5.25 2.73 1.38
C HIS A 131 4.07 2.88 2.35
N VAL A 132 3.16 3.83 2.10
CA VAL A 132 1.92 3.98 2.88
C VAL A 132 1.05 2.73 2.78
N ASP A 133 0.83 2.21 1.58
CA ASP A 133 -0.01 1.03 1.35
C ASP A 133 0.62 -0.24 1.97
N MET A 134 1.94 -0.37 1.94
CA MET A 134 2.68 -1.46 2.61
C MET A 134 2.66 -1.32 4.14
N TYR A 135 2.64 -0.09 4.66
CA TYR A 135 2.49 0.14 6.10
C TYR A 135 1.11 -0.27 6.61
N ALA A 136 0.04 -0.02 5.84
CA ALA A 136 -1.30 -0.47 6.15
C ALA A 136 -1.42 -2.01 6.20
N LEU A 137 -0.57 -2.74 5.45
CA LEU A 137 -0.48 -4.19 5.54
C LEU A 137 0.00 -4.66 6.93
N THR A 138 0.93 -3.93 7.55
CA THR A 138 1.43 -4.23 8.89
C THR A 138 0.29 -4.22 9.92
N ASP A 139 -0.62 -3.25 9.85
CA ASP A 139 -1.78 -3.20 10.75
C ASP A 139 -2.70 -4.42 10.58
N ARG A 140 -2.92 -4.90 9.35
CA ARG A 140 -3.72 -6.10 9.09
C ARG A 140 -3.08 -7.35 9.65
N VAL A 141 -1.76 -7.49 9.50
CA VAL A 141 -0.98 -8.59 10.08
C VAL A 141 -1.06 -8.56 11.59
N ASN A 142 -0.93 -7.38 12.22
CA ASN A 142 -1.04 -7.20 13.67
C ASN A 142 -2.41 -7.64 14.18
N GLN A 143 -3.50 -7.19 13.52
CA GLN A 143 -4.86 -7.57 13.91
C GLN A 143 -5.08 -9.09 13.86
N LEU A 144 -4.59 -9.77 12.82
CA LEU A 144 -4.69 -11.23 12.72
C LEU A 144 -3.84 -11.91 13.79
N PHE A 145 -2.61 -11.46 13.98
CA PHE A 145 -1.68 -12.06 14.93
C PHE A 145 -2.20 -11.98 16.37
N PHE A 146 -2.56 -10.78 16.82
CA PHE A 146 -3.13 -10.58 18.16
C PHE A 146 -4.52 -11.20 18.30
N GLY A 147 -5.31 -11.22 17.22
CA GLY A 147 -6.60 -11.93 17.20
C GLY A 147 -6.44 -13.42 17.44
N ILE A 148 -5.44 -14.08 16.82
CA ILE A 148 -5.14 -15.50 17.06
C ILE A 148 -4.71 -15.73 18.51
N LEU A 149 -3.81 -14.88 19.05
CA LEU A 149 -3.40 -14.98 20.45
C LEU A 149 -4.58 -14.84 21.44
N LEU A 150 -5.50 -13.93 21.16
CA LEU A 150 -6.72 -13.79 21.97
C LEU A 150 -7.60 -15.05 21.91
N LEU A 151 -7.80 -15.59 20.70
CA LEU A 151 -8.57 -16.82 20.51
C LEU A 151 -7.92 -18.03 21.20
N ASP A 152 -6.58 -18.09 21.22
CA ASP A 152 -5.85 -19.13 21.95
C ASP A 152 -6.12 -19.07 23.47
N GLU A 153 -6.13 -17.87 24.06
CA GLU A 153 -6.46 -17.72 25.47
C GLU A 153 -7.94 -18.00 25.75
N GLN A 154 -8.88 -17.61 24.87
CA GLN A 154 -10.28 -17.94 24.99
C GLN A 154 -10.54 -19.45 24.87
N LEU A 155 -9.83 -20.15 23.98
CA LEU A 155 -9.88 -21.62 23.89
C LEU A 155 -9.39 -22.31 25.15
N LYS A 156 -8.32 -21.80 25.79
CA LYS A 156 -7.83 -22.30 27.09
C LYS A 156 -8.90 -22.12 28.18
N GLN A 157 -9.50 -20.92 28.28
CA GLN A 157 -10.57 -20.67 29.23
C GLN A 157 -11.77 -21.59 28.99
N ASN A 158 -12.19 -21.76 27.74
CA ASN A 158 -13.26 -22.65 27.36
C ASN A 158 -12.96 -24.11 27.75
N SER A 159 -11.73 -24.56 27.56
CA SER A 159 -11.28 -25.92 27.96
C SER A 159 -11.40 -26.13 29.47
N LEU A 160 -10.95 -25.16 30.27
CA LEU A 160 -11.06 -25.21 31.73
C LEU A 160 -12.53 -25.24 32.18
N LEU A 161 -13.38 -24.45 31.54
CA LEU A 161 -14.82 -24.46 31.82
C LEU A 161 -15.46 -25.81 31.47
N GLN A 162 -15.09 -26.43 30.34
CA GLN A 162 -15.57 -27.76 29.98
C GLN A 162 -15.14 -28.82 31.00
N GLU A 163 -13.91 -28.75 31.53
CA GLU A 163 -13.45 -29.64 32.58
C GLU A 163 -14.25 -29.44 33.89
N ASP A 164 -14.49 -28.21 34.30
CA ASP A 164 -15.30 -27.91 35.48
C ASP A 164 -16.75 -28.42 35.34
N LEU A 165 -17.38 -28.15 34.20
CA LEU A 165 -18.72 -28.67 33.91
C LEU A 165 -18.77 -30.20 33.85
N GLY A 166 -17.68 -30.85 33.36
CA GLY A 166 -17.54 -32.29 33.38
C GLY A 166 -17.49 -32.89 34.80
N ARG A 167 -16.75 -32.20 35.71
CA ARG A 167 -16.71 -32.56 37.15
C ARG A 167 -18.06 -32.36 37.79
N THR A 168 -18.70 -31.22 37.56
CA THR A 168 -20.05 -30.88 38.11
C THR A 168 -21.08 -31.88 37.63
N HIS A 169 -21.08 -32.27 36.35
CA HIS A 169 -22.02 -33.25 35.78
C HIS A 169 -21.92 -34.61 36.51
N LYS A 170 -20.69 -35.12 36.75
CA LYS A 170 -20.48 -36.34 37.52
C LYS A 170 -21.00 -36.19 38.94
N GLN A 171 -20.69 -35.11 39.61
CA GLN A 171 -21.13 -34.86 40.99
C GLN A 171 -22.66 -34.80 41.11
N VAL A 172 -23.36 -34.12 40.16
CA VAL A 172 -24.83 -34.08 40.13
C VAL A 172 -25.43 -35.45 39.86
N ALA A 173 -24.82 -36.26 38.96
CA ALA A 173 -25.25 -37.65 38.73
C ALA A 173 -25.12 -38.52 40.01
N ASP A 174 -24.03 -38.36 40.74
CA ASP A 174 -23.87 -39.04 42.06
C ASP A 174 -24.91 -38.59 43.09
N TYR A 175 -25.25 -37.30 43.11
CA TYR A 175 -26.31 -36.78 43.99
C TYR A 175 -27.72 -37.30 43.61
N ILE A 176 -28.00 -37.49 42.33
CA ILE A 176 -29.25 -38.13 41.88
C ILE A 176 -29.34 -39.58 42.38
N ALA A 177 -28.24 -40.33 42.26
CA ALA A 177 -28.19 -41.73 42.75
C ALA A 177 -28.42 -41.83 44.27
N ASN A 178 -28.08 -40.76 45.03
CA ASN A 178 -28.33 -40.69 46.47
C ASN A 178 -29.62 -39.93 46.86
N GLY A 179 -30.49 -39.60 45.88
CA GLY A 179 -31.76 -38.91 46.13
C GLY A 179 -31.68 -37.41 46.54
N ILE A 180 -30.51 -36.79 46.33
CA ILE A 180 -30.18 -35.41 46.79
C ILE A 180 -30.44 -34.38 45.66
N ALA A 181 -30.40 -34.79 44.38
CA ALA A 181 -30.63 -33.94 43.22
C ALA A 181 -31.69 -34.52 42.26
N THR A 182 -32.17 -33.72 41.31
CA THR A 182 -33.19 -34.08 40.32
C THR A 182 -32.59 -34.25 38.92
N LEU A 183 -33.32 -34.93 38.03
CA LEU A 183 -32.92 -35.01 36.62
C LEU A 183 -32.85 -33.62 35.96
N SER A 184 -33.73 -32.68 36.35
CA SER A 184 -33.70 -31.32 35.87
C SER A 184 -32.37 -30.58 36.20
N ASP A 185 -31.74 -30.92 37.33
CA ASP A 185 -30.46 -30.38 37.72
C ASP A 185 -29.34 -30.89 36.81
N LEU A 186 -29.42 -32.17 36.40
CA LEU A 186 -28.45 -32.75 35.45
C LEU A 186 -28.64 -32.18 34.04
N ASP A 187 -29.90 -32.00 33.61
CA ASP A 187 -30.22 -31.38 32.34
C ASP A 187 -29.71 -29.96 32.25
N ALA A 188 -29.82 -29.16 33.32
CA ALA A 188 -29.25 -27.79 33.38
C ALA A 188 -27.74 -27.79 33.16
N VAL A 189 -26.98 -28.65 33.81
CA VAL A 189 -25.55 -28.78 33.59
C VAL A 189 -25.23 -29.27 32.17
N SER A 190 -26.04 -30.17 31.63
CA SER A 190 -25.86 -30.68 30.26
C SER A 190 -26.10 -29.60 29.22
N VAL A 191 -27.04 -28.69 29.41
CA VAL A 191 -27.26 -27.50 28.56
C VAL A 191 -26.02 -26.61 28.55
N GLU A 192 -25.43 -26.35 29.71
CA GLU A 192 -24.22 -25.53 29.79
C GLU A 192 -23.01 -26.23 29.13
N GLN A 193 -22.88 -27.54 29.23
CA GLN A 193 -21.87 -28.28 28.47
C GLN A 193 -22.03 -28.15 26.96
N LEU A 194 -23.27 -28.19 26.47
CA LEU A 194 -23.58 -28.00 25.05
C LEU A 194 -23.27 -26.58 24.59
N ASN A 195 -23.67 -25.56 25.36
CA ASN A 195 -23.36 -24.14 25.09
C ASN A 195 -21.85 -23.91 24.99
N THR A 196 -21.12 -24.42 25.97
CA THR A 196 -19.65 -24.30 26.02
C THR A 196 -18.97 -25.00 24.83
N ARG A 197 -19.53 -26.15 24.39
CA ARG A 197 -19.07 -26.86 23.20
C ARG A 197 -19.32 -26.08 21.92
N GLN A 198 -20.53 -25.47 21.78
CA GLN A 198 -20.86 -24.63 20.64
C GLN A 198 -19.89 -23.43 20.56
N HIS A 199 -19.66 -22.75 21.68
CA HIS A 199 -18.72 -21.64 21.74
C HIS A 199 -17.30 -22.05 21.36
N ARG A 200 -16.83 -23.25 21.78
CA ARG A 200 -15.54 -23.80 21.33
C ARG A 200 -15.46 -23.93 19.81
N VAL A 201 -16.50 -24.44 19.17
CA VAL A 201 -16.55 -24.59 17.70
C VAL A 201 -16.44 -23.25 17.00
N GLU A 202 -17.08 -22.20 17.52
CA GLU A 202 -16.98 -20.84 17.00
C GLU A 202 -15.54 -20.30 17.10
N LEU A 203 -14.90 -20.45 18.28
CA LEU A 203 -13.54 -20.03 18.53
C LEU A 203 -12.56 -20.75 17.62
N GLU A 204 -12.66 -22.09 17.50
CA GLU A 204 -11.79 -22.91 16.64
C GLU A 204 -11.97 -22.54 15.15
N THR A 205 -13.20 -22.27 14.72
CA THR A 205 -13.50 -21.90 13.35
C THR A 205 -12.91 -20.51 13.02
N THR A 206 -13.11 -19.53 13.90
CA THR A 206 -12.56 -18.18 13.75
C THR A 206 -11.03 -18.21 13.78
N ARG A 207 -10.43 -18.96 14.69
CA ARG A 207 -8.98 -19.15 14.77
C ARG A 207 -8.41 -19.72 13.46
N ARG A 208 -9.06 -20.76 12.92
CA ARG A 208 -8.67 -21.37 11.65
C ARG A 208 -8.75 -20.39 10.48
N ALA A 209 -9.80 -19.59 10.44
CA ALA A 209 -9.94 -18.54 9.43
C ALA A 209 -8.81 -17.51 9.54
N TYR A 210 -8.48 -17.03 10.74
CA TYR A 210 -7.40 -16.06 10.96
C TYR A 210 -6.04 -16.65 10.60
N LEU A 211 -5.76 -17.92 10.95
CA LEU A 211 -4.54 -18.62 10.53
C LEU A 211 -4.45 -18.73 9.00
N SER A 212 -5.55 -19.06 8.31
CA SER A 212 -5.58 -19.12 6.85
C SER A 212 -5.30 -17.75 6.21
N MET A 213 -5.87 -16.68 6.78
CA MET A 213 -5.60 -15.31 6.32
C MET A 213 -4.13 -14.91 6.55
N LEU A 214 -3.59 -15.21 7.73
CA LEU A 214 -2.17 -14.95 8.06
C LEU A 214 -1.24 -15.78 7.16
N ALA A 215 -1.58 -17.03 6.86
CA ALA A 215 -0.86 -17.88 5.91
C ALA A 215 -0.84 -17.25 4.50
N ALA A 216 -1.97 -16.73 4.03
CA ALA A 216 -2.05 -16.05 2.74
C ALA A 216 -1.16 -14.81 2.68
N PHE A 217 -1.07 -14.01 3.76
CA PHE A 217 -0.17 -12.85 3.82
C PHE A 217 1.29 -13.26 3.88
N THR A 218 1.65 -14.23 4.73
CA THR A 218 3.05 -14.62 4.99
C THR A 218 3.63 -15.56 3.94
N GLY A 219 2.79 -16.14 3.08
CA GLY A 219 3.20 -17.18 2.12
C GLY A 219 3.69 -18.48 2.78
N LYS A 220 3.36 -18.70 4.07
CA LYS A 220 3.74 -19.88 4.83
C LYS A 220 2.49 -20.67 5.20
N ASP A 221 2.51 -21.97 5.00
CA ASP A 221 1.44 -22.84 5.50
C ASP A 221 1.43 -22.82 7.02
N LEU A 222 0.29 -22.40 7.58
CA LEU A 222 0.05 -22.36 9.02
C LEU A 222 -1.05 -23.37 9.34
N SER A 223 -0.70 -24.34 10.19
CA SER A 223 -1.64 -25.35 10.66
C SER A 223 -2.32 -24.93 11.97
N SER A 224 -3.32 -25.70 12.39
CA SER A 224 -3.96 -25.54 13.72
C SER A 224 -2.98 -25.70 14.89
N GLU A 225 -1.85 -26.35 14.67
CA GLU A 225 -0.80 -26.57 15.69
C GLU A 225 0.22 -25.43 15.75
N THR A 226 0.12 -24.44 14.85
CA THR A 226 1.04 -23.29 14.84
C THR A 226 0.89 -22.49 16.12
N VAL A 227 2.00 -22.29 16.84
CA VAL A 227 2.07 -21.50 18.06
C VAL A 227 2.69 -20.13 17.73
N LEU A 228 1.96 -19.06 18.06
CA LEU A 228 2.45 -17.70 17.94
C LEU A 228 3.12 -17.27 19.25
N LEU A 229 4.26 -16.59 19.15
CA LEU A 229 4.94 -16.02 20.30
C LEU A 229 4.34 -14.67 20.66
N LYS A 230 3.84 -14.55 21.89
CA LYS A 230 3.36 -13.27 22.41
C LYS A 230 4.54 -12.28 22.50
N PRO A 231 4.48 -11.12 21.84
CA PRO A 231 5.53 -10.11 21.93
C PRO A 231 5.70 -9.61 23.37
N ALA A 232 6.94 -9.28 23.74
CA ALA A 232 7.19 -8.58 24.99
C ALA A 232 6.59 -7.16 24.92
N ALA A 233 6.03 -6.69 26.02
CA ALA A 233 5.57 -5.32 26.10
C ALA A 233 6.77 -4.37 26.09
N GLU A 234 6.84 -3.43 25.14
CA GLU A 234 7.80 -2.35 25.16
C GLU A 234 7.33 -1.26 26.12
N GLU A 235 8.10 -0.99 27.16
CA GLU A 235 7.75 0.00 28.18
C GLU A 235 8.04 1.44 27.76
N ASN A 236 8.98 1.67 26.83
CA ASN A 236 9.43 2.99 26.39
C ASN A 236 9.14 3.23 24.90
N ILE A 237 7.93 3.69 24.60
CA ILE A 237 7.61 4.18 23.26
C ILE A 237 7.85 5.70 23.27
N ASP A 238 8.77 6.20 22.42
CA ASP A 238 8.90 7.62 22.18
C ASP A 238 7.68 8.14 21.40
N ARG A 239 6.73 8.73 22.13
CA ARG A 239 5.48 9.25 21.57
C ARG A 239 5.65 10.55 20.76
N GLN A 240 6.87 11.15 20.78
CA GLN A 240 7.13 12.41 20.08
C GLN A 240 7.57 12.19 18.63
N MET A 241 8.16 11.05 18.31
CA MET A 241 8.59 10.73 16.94
C MET A 241 7.43 10.15 16.11
N ASN A 242 6.98 10.92 15.15
CA ASN A 242 6.01 10.46 14.15
C ASN A 242 6.76 10.10 12.86
N ASN A 243 7.11 8.82 12.70
CA ASN A 243 7.83 8.28 11.54
C ASN A 243 6.89 7.65 10.49
N ARG A 244 5.62 8.05 10.47
CA ARG A 244 4.64 7.48 9.56
C ARG A 244 4.97 7.79 8.10
N PRO A 245 4.88 6.81 7.20
CA PRO A 245 5.20 6.97 5.78
C PRO A 245 4.30 7.98 5.08
N GLU A 246 3.07 8.23 5.60
CA GLU A 246 2.16 9.23 5.05
C GLU A 246 2.78 10.64 5.07
N LEU A 247 3.62 10.97 6.05
CA LEU A 247 4.28 12.27 6.09
C LEU A 247 5.27 12.44 4.95
N ARG A 248 6.08 11.41 4.66
CA ARG A 248 6.99 11.41 3.52
C ARG A 248 6.25 11.49 2.19
N TRP A 249 5.08 10.86 2.10
CA TRP A 249 4.24 10.97 0.92
C TRP A 249 3.74 12.41 0.70
N TYR A 250 3.33 13.14 1.75
CA TYR A 250 2.98 14.56 1.64
C TYR A 250 4.19 15.42 1.25
N ASP A 251 5.37 15.15 1.82
CA ASP A 251 6.60 15.86 1.47
C ASP A 251 6.99 15.62 0.00
N ALA A 252 6.88 14.39 -0.50
CA ALA A 252 7.10 14.06 -1.91
C ALA A 252 6.13 14.78 -2.86
N GLN A 253 4.84 14.90 -2.48
CA GLN A 253 3.87 15.69 -3.25
C GLN A 253 4.24 17.17 -3.30
N GLY A 254 4.71 17.73 -2.19
CA GLY A 254 5.22 19.10 -2.13
C GLY A 254 6.40 19.32 -3.07
N GLU A 255 7.36 18.38 -3.11
CA GLU A 255 8.50 18.42 -4.02
C GLU A 255 8.06 18.30 -5.49
N GLN A 256 7.09 17.43 -5.79
CA GLN A 256 6.52 17.34 -7.13
C GLN A 256 5.93 18.68 -7.59
N LEU A 257 5.19 19.39 -6.73
CA LEU A 257 4.67 20.71 -7.03
C LEU A 257 5.77 21.75 -7.26
N HIS A 258 6.86 21.69 -6.47
CA HIS A 258 8.03 22.54 -6.68
C HIS A 258 8.64 22.32 -8.07
N GLN A 259 8.77 21.07 -8.52
CA GLN A 259 9.26 20.77 -9.86
C GLN A 259 8.26 21.18 -10.96
N GLN A 260 6.94 21.12 -10.70
CA GLN A 260 5.92 21.65 -11.62
C GLN A 260 6.03 23.16 -11.76
N GLU A 261 6.24 23.88 -10.67
CA GLU A 261 6.44 25.35 -10.69
C GLU A 261 7.70 25.73 -11.45
N ALA A 262 8.80 25.02 -11.21
CA ALA A 262 10.04 25.21 -11.96
C ALA A 262 9.87 24.96 -13.47
N ALA A 263 9.02 23.99 -13.86
CA ALA A 263 8.68 23.69 -15.24
C ALA A 263 7.94 24.83 -15.95
N LEU A 264 7.17 25.65 -15.23
CA LEU A 264 6.52 26.84 -15.82
C LEU A 264 7.54 27.84 -16.37
N ASN A 265 8.70 27.96 -15.70
CA ASN A 265 9.73 28.90 -16.12
C ASN A 265 10.39 28.48 -17.46
N THR A 266 10.46 27.18 -17.76
CA THR A 266 11.02 26.70 -19.03
C THR A 266 10.16 27.07 -20.24
N ARG A 267 8.85 27.27 -20.05
CA ARG A 267 7.94 27.72 -21.10
C ARG A 267 8.18 29.16 -21.55
N LEU A 268 8.87 29.94 -20.72
CA LEU A 268 9.20 31.34 -20.99
C LEU A 268 10.54 31.49 -21.74
N MET A 269 11.27 30.42 -21.90
CA MET A 269 12.59 30.45 -22.52
C MET A 269 12.50 30.24 -24.02
N PRO A 270 13.35 30.91 -24.82
CA PRO A 270 13.48 30.62 -26.24
C PRO A 270 14.04 29.22 -26.47
N ARG A 271 13.79 28.67 -27.64
CA ARG A 271 14.31 27.37 -28.08
C ARG A 271 15.13 27.57 -29.34
N PHE A 272 16.26 26.91 -29.44
CA PHE A 272 17.15 26.96 -30.59
C PHE A 272 17.34 25.55 -31.15
N GLY A 273 17.27 25.44 -32.49
CA GLY A 273 17.49 24.19 -33.17
C GLY A 273 18.15 24.42 -34.53
N LEU A 274 18.83 23.40 -34.99
CA LEU A 274 19.23 23.27 -36.39
C LEU A 274 18.14 22.54 -37.15
N PHE A 275 17.98 22.89 -38.43
CA PHE A 275 17.14 22.13 -39.32
C PHE A 275 17.83 21.93 -40.65
N VAL A 276 17.56 20.79 -41.26
CA VAL A 276 17.93 20.47 -42.64
C VAL A 276 16.67 19.91 -43.31
N GLN A 277 16.28 20.53 -44.40
CA GLN A 277 15.12 20.12 -45.19
C GLN A 277 15.58 19.72 -46.59
N GLY A 278 15.18 18.55 -47.03
CA GLY A 278 15.28 18.13 -48.43
C GLY A 278 13.87 17.96 -48.97
N ALA A 279 13.56 18.60 -50.11
CA ALA A 279 12.25 18.52 -50.69
C ALA A 279 12.31 18.27 -52.18
N TYR A 280 11.24 17.62 -52.69
CA TYR A 280 10.97 17.44 -54.11
C TYR A 280 9.55 17.90 -54.42
N GLY A 281 9.40 18.84 -55.34
CA GLY A 281 8.07 19.41 -55.60
C GLY A 281 8.01 20.25 -56.87
N ASN A 282 6.78 20.60 -57.21
CA ASN A 282 6.48 21.57 -58.27
C ASN A 282 5.59 22.70 -57.66
N PRO A 283 6.02 23.98 -57.69
CA PRO A 283 7.38 24.37 -58.05
C PRO A 283 8.41 23.93 -56.99
N GLY A 284 9.65 23.85 -57.42
CA GLY A 284 10.78 23.66 -56.49
C GLY A 284 11.09 24.93 -55.70
N LEU A 285 12.35 25.11 -55.21
CA LEU A 285 12.74 26.34 -54.49
C LEU A 285 12.59 27.58 -55.38
N ASN A 286 12.80 27.44 -56.71
CA ASN A 286 12.55 28.49 -57.68
C ASN A 286 11.06 28.50 -58.09
N MET A 287 10.26 29.38 -57.53
CA MET A 287 8.82 29.49 -57.80
C MET A 287 8.49 29.95 -59.20
N LEU A 288 9.45 30.42 -59.97
CA LEU A 288 9.26 30.89 -61.36
C LEU A 288 9.41 29.78 -62.38
N LYS A 289 9.80 28.56 -61.97
CA LYS A 289 9.91 27.39 -62.84
C LYS A 289 8.80 26.38 -62.52
N ASP A 290 7.95 26.13 -63.53
CA ASP A 290 6.89 25.13 -63.47
C ASP A 290 7.46 23.73 -63.84
N GLU A 291 8.28 23.20 -62.95
CA GLU A 291 8.88 21.88 -63.06
C GLU A 291 9.18 21.24 -61.73
N PHE A 292 9.16 19.93 -61.67
CA PHE A 292 9.54 19.23 -60.46
C PHE A 292 11.04 19.30 -60.26
N ASN A 293 11.44 19.88 -59.10
CA ASN A 293 12.85 20.02 -58.71
C ASN A 293 13.12 19.56 -57.29
N ALA A 294 14.26 18.92 -57.12
CA ALA A 294 14.77 18.64 -55.78
C ALA A 294 15.58 19.85 -55.28
N TYR A 295 15.40 20.15 -54.00
CA TYR A 295 16.17 21.21 -53.32
C TYR A 295 16.43 20.87 -51.89
N TYR A 296 17.38 21.55 -51.25
CA TYR A 296 17.63 21.48 -49.82
C TYR A 296 17.73 22.88 -49.21
N MET A 297 17.42 22.94 -47.91
CA MET A 297 17.58 24.14 -47.11
C MET A 297 18.10 23.73 -45.74
N ALA A 298 19.10 24.42 -45.21
CA ALA A 298 19.61 24.20 -43.87
C ALA A 298 19.73 25.53 -43.15
N GLY A 299 19.48 25.53 -41.86
CA GLY A 299 19.55 26.76 -41.08
C GLY A 299 19.39 26.56 -39.58
N VAL A 300 19.41 27.68 -38.87
CA VAL A 300 19.12 27.75 -37.45
C VAL A 300 17.72 28.30 -37.29
N ARG A 301 16.95 27.65 -36.43
CA ARG A 301 15.57 28.10 -36.09
C ARG A 301 15.54 28.50 -34.63
N MET A 302 15.07 29.71 -34.36
CA MET A 302 14.72 30.17 -33.02
C MET A 302 13.18 30.21 -32.91
N SER A 303 12.64 29.65 -31.84
CA SER A 303 11.23 29.80 -31.50
C SER A 303 11.06 30.33 -30.08
N TRP A 304 10.25 31.35 -29.91
CA TRP A 304 9.96 31.92 -28.61
C TRP A 304 8.48 32.22 -28.50
N ASN A 305 7.79 31.56 -27.57
CA ASN A 305 6.36 31.67 -27.41
C ASN A 305 6.01 32.58 -26.23
N PHE A 306 5.51 33.77 -26.52
CA PHE A 306 5.06 34.76 -25.52
C PHE A 306 3.63 34.49 -25.00
N GLY A 307 2.84 33.65 -25.67
CA GLY A 307 1.45 33.34 -25.27
C GLY A 307 1.38 32.66 -23.89
N SER A 308 2.43 31.94 -23.49
CA SER A 308 2.53 31.31 -22.15
C SER A 308 2.53 32.35 -21.01
N LEU A 309 2.90 33.61 -21.26
CA LEU A 309 2.84 34.68 -20.26
C LEU A 309 1.39 35.00 -19.82
N TYR A 310 0.40 34.82 -20.68
CA TYR A 310 -0.98 35.11 -20.34
C TYR A 310 -1.53 34.20 -19.25
N THR A 311 -1.11 32.94 -19.21
CA THR A 311 -1.61 31.95 -18.26
C THR A 311 -0.71 31.80 -17.04
N LEU A 312 0.54 32.25 -17.09
CA LEU A 312 1.57 32.00 -16.06
C LEU A 312 1.10 32.36 -14.65
N LYS A 313 0.45 33.52 -14.48
CA LYS A 313 -0.04 33.98 -13.17
C LYS A 313 -1.09 33.02 -12.61
N ASN A 314 -2.00 32.57 -13.44
CA ASN A 314 -3.06 31.64 -13.02
C ASN A 314 -2.51 30.22 -12.81
N ASP A 315 -1.55 29.78 -13.62
CA ASP A 315 -0.88 28.50 -13.44
C ASP A 315 -0.14 28.44 -12.10
N ARG A 316 0.59 29.50 -11.72
CA ARG A 316 1.22 29.62 -10.38
C ARG A 316 0.20 29.60 -9.26
N ARG A 317 -0.89 30.37 -9.36
CA ARG A 317 -1.96 30.37 -8.36
C ARG A 317 -2.61 29.00 -8.20
N ARG A 318 -2.76 28.27 -9.30
CA ARG A 318 -3.28 26.90 -9.25
C ARG A 318 -2.32 25.96 -8.49
N ILE A 319 -1.02 26.10 -8.69
CA ILE A 319 -0.02 25.34 -7.93
C ILE A 319 -0.08 25.70 -6.44
N ASP A 320 -0.19 26.99 -6.09
CA ASP A 320 -0.34 27.44 -4.70
C ASP A 320 -1.61 26.89 -4.05
N ASN A 321 -2.73 26.88 -4.77
CA ASN A 321 -3.96 26.26 -4.27
C ASN A 321 -3.77 24.74 -4.03
N THR A 322 -3.10 24.04 -4.93
CA THR A 322 -2.80 22.61 -4.75
C THR A 322 -1.85 22.38 -3.56
N ARG A 323 -0.87 23.26 -3.36
CA ARG A 323 0.02 23.22 -2.18
C ARG A 323 -0.79 23.34 -0.88
N GLN A 324 -1.72 24.31 -0.81
CA GLN A 324 -2.60 24.47 0.36
C GLN A 324 -3.52 23.25 0.57
N GLN A 325 -3.97 22.61 -0.50
CA GLN A 325 -4.76 21.37 -0.40
C GLN A 325 -3.92 20.22 0.20
N ILE A 326 -2.67 20.08 -0.21
CA ILE A 326 -1.75 19.08 0.35
C ILE A 326 -1.47 19.37 1.83
N GLU A 327 -1.18 20.62 2.18
CA GLU A 327 -0.97 21.06 3.58
C GLU A 327 -2.22 20.78 4.43
N THR A 328 -3.41 21.14 3.93
CA THR A 328 -4.68 20.84 4.60
C THR A 328 -4.87 19.32 4.77
N GLY A 329 -4.56 18.53 3.75
CA GLY A 329 -4.60 17.07 3.83
C GLY A 329 -3.66 16.51 4.90
N ARG A 330 -2.44 17.06 4.99
CA ARG A 330 -1.47 16.72 6.05
C ARG A 330 -1.99 17.08 7.44
N ASP A 331 -2.59 18.26 7.59
CA ASP A 331 -3.15 18.71 8.88
C ASP A 331 -4.32 17.82 9.32
N VAL A 332 -5.22 17.46 8.41
CA VAL A 332 -6.32 16.52 8.67
C VAL A 332 -5.76 15.14 9.06
N PHE A 333 -4.74 14.66 8.37
CA PHE A 333 -4.07 13.41 8.73
C PHE A 333 -3.51 13.46 10.17
N LEU A 334 -2.74 14.49 10.50
CA LEU A 334 -2.17 14.66 11.83
C LEU A 334 -3.24 14.82 12.93
N PHE A 335 -4.33 15.52 12.61
CA PHE A 335 -5.48 15.64 13.50
C PHE A 335 -6.11 14.27 13.79
N ASN A 336 -6.36 13.47 12.76
CA ASN A 336 -6.94 12.14 12.90
C ASN A 336 -6.02 11.19 13.68
N ILE A 337 -4.69 11.25 13.46
CA ILE A 337 -3.72 10.48 14.23
C ILE A 337 -3.76 10.86 15.71
N ARG A 338 -3.88 12.14 16.02
CA ARG A 338 -4.00 12.61 17.41
C ARG A 338 -5.29 12.10 18.07
N LEU A 339 -6.42 12.16 17.37
CA LEU A 339 -7.68 11.60 17.87
C LEU A 339 -7.56 10.10 18.13
N GLN A 340 -7.00 9.35 17.17
CA GLN A 340 -6.79 7.91 17.31
C GLN A 340 -5.88 7.57 18.49
N ALA A 341 -4.77 8.30 18.65
CA ALA A 341 -3.86 8.12 19.79
C ALA A 341 -4.56 8.39 21.12
N THR A 342 -5.36 9.47 21.21
CA THR A 342 -6.13 9.79 22.40
C THR A 342 -7.12 8.67 22.76
N GLN A 343 -7.82 8.12 21.76
CA GLN A 343 -8.74 7.01 21.98
C GLN A 343 -8.02 5.75 22.44
N GLN A 344 -6.88 5.42 21.82
CA GLN A 344 -6.08 4.27 22.21
C GLN A 344 -5.50 4.40 23.62
N ASP A 345 -4.99 5.58 24.00
CA ASP A 345 -4.51 5.85 25.34
C ASP A 345 -5.61 5.69 26.39
N ALA A 346 -6.81 6.20 26.12
CA ALA A 346 -7.95 6.00 27.01
C ALA A 346 -8.32 4.52 27.13
N GLY A 347 -8.26 3.76 26.03
CA GLY A 347 -8.47 2.31 25.99
C GLY A 347 -7.44 1.56 26.86
N ILE A 348 -6.15 1.90 26.74
CA ILE A 348 -5.07 1.30 27.53
C ILE A 348 -5.28 1.56 29.03
N VAL A 349 -5.61 2.80 29.40
CA VAL A 349 -5.89 3.16 30.81
C VAL A 349 -7.08 2.38 31.35
N SER A 350 -8.16 2.26 30.56
CA SER A 350 -9.34 1.47 30.93
C SER A 350 -9.00 0.00 31.14
N MET A 351 -8.29 -0.62 30.19
CA MET A 351 -7.88 -2.05 30.27
C MET A 351 -7.00 -2.30 31.49
N ARG A 352 -6.04 -1.41 31.81
CA ARG A 352 -5.18 -1.56 32.99
C ARG A 352 -5.99 -1.50 34.31
N ARG A 353 -7.03 -0.66 34.39
CA ARG A 353 -7.92 -0.64 35.53
C ARG A 353 -8.75 -1.90 35.65
N GLN A 354 -9.33 -2.35 34.52
CA GLN A 354 -10.10 -3.61 34.49
C GLN A 354 -9.22 -4.80 34.92
N MET A 355 -7.97 -4.90 34.46
CA MET A 355 -7.06 -5.97 34.91
C MET A 355 -6.83 -5.95 36.42
N ALA A 356 -6.69 -4.78 37.03
CA ALA A 356 -6.55 -4.66 38.48
C ALA A 356 -7.84 -5.11 39.22
N ASP A 357 -9.01 -4.73 38.69
CA ASP A 357 -10.30 -5.17 39.25
C ASP A 357 -10.50 -6.68 39.06
N ASP A 358 -10.05 -7.25 37.91
CA ASP A 358 -10.12 -8.68 37.62
C ASP A 358 -9.29 -9.51 38.62
N ASP A 359 -8.09 -9.04 39.01
CA ASP A 359 -7.27 -9.71 40.04
C ASP A 359 -8.02 -9.80 41.39
N GLU A 360 -8.73 -8.75 41.79
CA GLU A 360 -9.55 -8.76 42.99
C GLU A 360 -10.81 -9.62 42.83
N ILE A 361 -11.46 -9.60 41.69
CA ILE A 361 -12.61 -10.47 41.36
C ILE A 361 -12.19 -11.95 41.45
N ILE A 362 -11.04 -12.31 40.89
CA ILE A 362 -10.49 -13.68 40.93
C ILE A 362 -10.31 -14.11 42.40
N ARG A 363 -9.71 -13.24 43.21
CA ARG A 363 -9.50 -13.49 44.66
C ARG A 363 -10.83 -13.76 45.38
N LEU A 364 -11.81 -12.85 45.18
CA LEU A 364 -13.14 -12.94 45.80
C LEU A 364 -13.92 -14.19 45.33
N ARG A 365 -13.93 -14.48 44.03
CA ARG A 365 -14.56 -15.70 43.48
C ARG A 365 -13.92 -16.97 44.00
N GLY A 366 -12.59 -16.96 44.21
CA GLY A 366 -11.89 -18.07 44.83
C GLY A 366 -12.34 -18.30 46.31
N ASN A 367 -12.65 -17.25 47.04
CA ASN A 367 -13.21 -17.37 48.40
C ASN A 367 -14.66 -17.91 48.37
N ILE A 368 -15.48 -17.38 47.45
CA ILE A 368 -16.88 -17.81 47.30
C ILE A 368 -16.91 -19.31 46.92
N ARG A 369 -16.07 -19.74 45.98
CA ARG A 369 -15.98 -21.15 45.56
C ARG A 369 -15.63 -22.06 46.74
N ARG A 370 -14.58 -21.75 47.51
CA ARG A 370 -14.20 -22.55 48.69
C ARG A 370 -15.33 -22.61 49.73
N ALA A 371 -16.04 -21.50 50.00
CA ALA A 371 -17.15 -21.49 50.91
C ALA A 371 -18.34 -22.31 50.36
N ALA A 372 -18.64 -22.24 49.07
CA ALA A 372 -19.70 -23.03 48.46
C ALA A 372 -19.37 -24.51 48.44
N GLU A 373 -18.12 -24.92 48.15
CA GLU A 373 -17.68 -26.30 48.21
C GLU A 373 -17.87 -26.88 49.62
N ALA A 374 -17.51 -26.15 50.67
CA ALA A 374 -17.72 -26.60 52.03
C ALA A 374 -19.22 -26.73 52.38
N LYS A 375 -20.11 -25.85 51.91
CA LYS A 375 -21.55 -25.92 52.09
C LYS A 375 -22.16 -27.13 51.41
N VAL A 376 -21.73 -27.44 50.21
CA VAL A 376 -22.19 -28.63 49.44
C VAL A 376 -21.76 -29.89 50.16
N GLN A 377 -20.50 -29.99 50.62
CA GLN A 377 -19.97 -31.15 51.38
C GLN A 377 -20.77 -31.36 52.69
N ASN A 378 -21.22 -30.29 53.34
CA ASN A 378 -22.04 -30.37 54.55
C ASN A 378 -23.55 -30.48 54.29
N GLY A 379 -24.00 -30.67 53.03
CA GLY A 379 -25.42 -30.81 52.69
C GLY A 379 -26.29 -29.59 52.88
N THR A 380 -25.66 -28.40 53.09
CA THR A 380 -26.35 -27.13 53.34
C THR A 380 -26.60 -26.28 52.06
N MET A 381 -26.13 -26.76 50.89
CA MET A 381 -26.33 -26.12 49.59
C MET A 381 -26.58 -27.20 48.52
N THR A 382 -27.52 -26.94 47.61
CA THR A 382 -27.72 -27.83 46.46
C THR A 382 -26.63 -27.69 45.41
N ALA A 383 -26.38 -28.75 44.63
CA ALA A 383 -25.41 -28.76 43.55
C ALA A 383 -25.74 -27.72 42.47
N VAL A 384 -27.00 -27.46 42.19
CA VAL A 384 -27.47 -26.42 41.24
C VAL A 384 -27.12 -25.03 41.74
N SER A 385 -27.36 -24.73 43.01
CA SER A 385 -27.00 -23.48 43.62
C SER A 385 -25.47 -23.27 43.61
N TYR A 386 -24.69 -24.31 43.79
CA TYR A 386 -23.23 -24.28 43.65
C TYR A 386 -22.81 -23.95 42.20
N THR A 387 -23.43 -24.62 41.21
CA THR A 387 -23.17 -24.39 39.81
C THR A 387 -23.44 -22.93 39.41
N HIS A 388 -24.57 -22.39 39.80
CA HIS A 388 -24.94 -20.99 39.54
C HIS A 388 -24.02 -19.96 40.20
N LEU A 389 -23.46 -20.27 41.38
CA LEU A 389 -22.53 -19.41 42.10
C LEU A 389 -21.10 -19.46 41.56
N THR A 390 -20.69 -20.56 40.95
CA THR A 390 -19.32 -20.83 40.54
C THR A 390 -19.12 -20.71 39.05
N LEU A 391 -20.15 -20.90 38.24
CA LEU A 391 -20.08 -20.64 36.79
C LEU A 391 -19.86 -19.13 36.54
N PRO A 392 -18.96 -18.74 35.69
CA PRO A 392 -18.89 -17.35 35.24
C PRO A 392 -20.21 -17.00 34.54
N THR A 393 -20.93 -16.04 35.07
CA THR A 393 -21.99 -15.35 34.31
C THR A 393 -21.30 -14.69 33.11
N ILE A 394 -21.56 -15.24 31.93
CA ILE A 394 -21.09 -14.71 30.64
C ILE A 394 -21.73 -13.34 30.42
#